data_f1660aa571d5acf16fbc8b34c41be9cc
#
_entry.id   f1660aa571d5acf16fbc8b34c41be9cc
#
_cell.length_a   1.000
_cell.length_b   1.000
_cell.length_c   1.000
_cell.angle_alpha   90.00
_cell.angle_beta   90.00
_cell.angle_gamma   90.00
#
_symmetry.space_group_name_H-M   'P 1'
#
loop_
_entity.id
_entity.type
_entity.pdbx_description
1 polymer ?
#
loop_
_entity_poly.entity_id
_entity_poly.type
_entity_poly.pdbx_seq_one_letter_code
_entity_poly.pdbx_strand_id
1 'polypeptide(L)' 'MEYTKEDLLGAKRQIDSTLHKLREVIKTFEAKENSARYQSQITLAKRRVTAFEIANALIEKELGIHS' A
#
# COMPACT_ATOMS: atom_id res chain seq x y z
N MET A 1 4.93 -13.37 18.60
CA MET A 1 3.94 -14.01 17.71
C MET A 1 4.61 -14.39 16.41
N GLU A 2 4.45 -15.64 16.02
CA GLU A 2 5.09 -16.14 14.82
C GLU A 2 4.07 -16.43 13.74
N TYR A 3 4.41 -16.04 12.53
CA TYR A 3 3.59 -16.33 11.36
C TYR A 3 4.35 -17.25 10.43
N THR A 4 3.63 -18.13 9.76
CA THR A 4 4.24 -19.03 8.79
C THR A 4 4.62 -18.28 7.52
N LYS A 5 5.48 -18.88 6.70
CA LYS A 5 5.84 -18.32 5.39
C LYS A 5 4.59 -18.12 4.53
N GLU A 6 3.64 -19.05 4.59
CA GLU A 6 2.38 -18.96 3.84
C GLU A 6 1.56 -17.76 4.29
N ASP A 7 1.50 -17.51 5.62
CA ASP A 7 0.81 -16.35 6.16
C ASP A 7 1.42 -15.05 5.61
N LEU A 8 2.75 -14.99 5.61
CA LEU A 8 3.47 -13.80 5.14
C LEU A 8 3.26 -13.57 3.65
N LEU A 9 3.29 -14.63 2.85
CA LEU A 9 3.04 -14.53 1.41
C LEU A 9 1.61 -14.10 1.12
N GLY A 10 0.65 -14.61 1.90
CA GLY A 10 -0.74 -14.21 1.77
C GLY A 10 -0.94 -12.74 2.11
N ALA A 11 -0.33 -12.29 3.21
CA ALA A 11 -0.37 -10.89 3.62
C ALA A 11 0.24 -9.98 2.55
N LYS A 12 1.38 -10.39 2.00
CA LYS A 12 2.05 -9.64 0.93
C LYS A 12 1.14 -9.46 -0.28
N ARG A 13 0.46 -10.50 -0.69
CA ARG A 13 -0.48 -10.43 -1.82
C ARG A 13 -1.61 -9.44 -1.57
N GLN A 14 -2.17 -9.46 -0.35
CA GLN A 14 -3.23 -8.53 0.02
C GLN A 14 -2.72 -7.09 0.02
N ILE A 15 -1.52 -6.88 0.56
CA ILE A 15 -0.90 -5.55 0.61
C ILE A 15 -0.62 -5.05 -0.81
N ASP A 16 -0.04 -5.89 -1.67
CA ASP A 16 0.24 -5.52 -3.07
C ASP A 16 -1.03 -5.11 -3.80
N SER A 17 -2.11 -5.86 -3.62
CA SER A 17 -3.41 -5.56 -4.22
C SER A 17 -3.96 -4.22 -3.70
N THR A 18 -3.88 -4.01 -2.39
CA THR A 18 -4.34 -2.77 -1.75
C THR A 18 -3.52 -1.57 -2.21
N LEU A 19 -2.20 -1.73 -2.31
CA LEU A 19 -1.31 -0.68 -2.81
C LEU A 19 -1.69 -0.27 -4.23
N HIS A 20 -1.95 -1.26 -5.08
CA HIS A 20 -2.37 -0.98 -6.46
C HIS A 20 -3.65 -0.15 -6.48
N LYS A 21 -4.64 -0.55 -5.69
CA LYS A 21 -5.93 0.17 -5.61
C LYS A 21 -5.76 1.59 -5.07
N LEU A 22 -4.95 1.76 -4.04
CA LEU A 22 -4.70 3.08 -3.45
C LEU A 22 -4.01 4.01 -4.44
N ARG A 23 -3.02 3.50 -5.17
CA ARG A 23 -2.32 4.30 -6.19
C ARG A 23 -3.27 4.71 -7.31
N GLU A 24 -4.19 3.84 -7.72
CA GLU A 24 -5.18 4.17 -8.73
C GLU A 24 -6.18 5.22 -8.24
N VAL A 25 -6.59 5.14 -6.97
CA VAL A 25 -7.47 6.14 -6.36
C VAL A 25 -6.79 7.51 -6.34
N ILE A 26 -5.53 7.56 -5.92
CA ILE A 26 -4.75 8.81 -5.89
C ILE A 26 -4.69 9.42 -7.29
N LYS A 27 -4.34 8.60 -8.27
CA LYS A 27 -4.23 9.02 -9.66
C LYS A 27 -5.55 9.58 -10.17
N THR A 28 -6.67 8.93 -9.85
CA THR A 28 -8.00 9.38 -10.24
C THR A 28 -8.33 10.74 -9.63
N PHE A 29 -8.09 10.91 -8.33
CA PHE A 29 -8.38 12.18 -7.65
C PHE A 29 -7.48 13.31 -8.15
N GLU A 30 -6.20 13.04 -8.39
CA GLU A 30 -5.25 14.04 -8.87
C GLU A 30 -5.57 14.50 -10.30
N ALA A 31 -6.22 13.65 -11.09
CA ALA A 31 -6.60 13.98 -12.46
C ALA A 31 -7.88 14.81 -12.56
N LYS A 32 -8.64 14.97 -11.47
CA LYS A 32 -9.89 15.74 -11.49
C LYS A 32 -9.60 17.23 -11.54
N GLU A 33 -10.47 17.97 -12.23
CA GLU A 33 -10.36 19.42 -12.34
C GLU A 33 -10.34 20.12 -10.99
N ASN A 34 -11.09 19.59 -10.03
CA ASN A 34 -11.18 20.14 -8.68
C ASN A 34 -10.37 19.28 -7.69
N SER A 35 -9.14 18.92 -8.07
CA SER A 35 -8.31 18.06 -7.22
C SER A 35 -8.13 18.62 -5.81
N ALA A 36 -8.15 19.94 -5.64
CA ALA A 36 -8.04 20.59 -4.33
C ALA A 36 -9.16 20.16 -3.37
N ARG A 37 -10.37 19.86 -3.90
CA ARG A 37 -11.49 19.36 -3.08
C ARG A 37 -11.21 18.02 -2.45
N TYR A 38 -10.34 17.23 -3.08
CA TYR A 38 -10.03 15.87 -2.66
C TYR A 38 -8.70 15.77 -1.95
N GLN A 39 -8.11 16.91 -1.56
CA GLN A 39 -6.78 16.93 -0.97
C GLN A 39 -6.69 16.09 0.30
N SER A 40 -7.72 16.13 1.15
CA SER A 40 -7.76 15.31 2.37
C SER A 40 -7.73 13.82 2.05
N GLN A 41 -8.53 13.40 1.06
CA GLN A 41 -8.58 12.00 0.63
C GLN A 41 -7.26 11.57 0.01
N ILE A 42 -6.65 12.45 -0.80
CA ILE A 42 -5.35 12.18 -1.42
C ILE A 42 -4.29 12.01 -0.36
N THR A 43 -4.24 12.92 0.62
CA THR A 43 -3.27 12.86 1.72
C THR A 43 -3.43 11.57 2.52
N LEU A 44 -4.67 11.20 2.86
CA LEU A 44 -4.94 9.97 3.60
C LEU A 44 -4.51 8.74 2.81
N ALA A 45 -4.83 8.70 1.52
CA ALA A 45 -4.44 7.59 0.66
C ALA A 45 -2.92 7.47 0.55
N LYS A 46 -2.20 8.59 0.42
CA LYS A 46 -0.73 8.60 0.37
C LYS A 46 -0.12 8.09 1.67
N ARG A 47 -0.70 8.44 2.81
CA ARG A 47 -0.25 7.92 4.11
C ARG A 47 -0.44 6.41 4.21
N ARG A 48 -1.56 5.91 3.70
CA ARG A 48 -1.83 4.47 3.66
C ARG A 48 -0.85 3.75 2.75
N VAL A 49 -0.54 4.33 1.60
CA VAL A 49 0.48 3.77 0.69
C VAL A 49 1.80 3.62 1.43
N THR A 50 2.26 4.67 2.11
CA THR A 50 3.52 4.63 2.86
C THR A 50 3.48 3.54 3.93
N ALA A 51 2.39 3.47 4.70
CA ALA A 51 2.25 2.45 5.75
C ALA A 51 2.31 1.04 5.18
N PHE A 52 1.63 0.79 4.08
CA PHE A 52 1.63 -0.54 3.46
C PHE A 52 2.97 -0.85 2.78
N GLU A 53 3.66 0.14 2.25
CA GLU A 53 5.00 -0.05 1.71
C GLU A 53 5.97 -0.47 2.81
N ILE A 54 5.88 0.16 3.98
CA ILE A 54 6.70 -0.21 5.14
C ILE A 54 6.37 -1.64 5.57
N ALA A 55 5.09 -1.97 5.70
CA ALA A 55 4.66 -3.31 6.09
C ALA A 55 5.17 -4.36 5.10
N ASN A 56 5.07 -4.05 3.81
CA ASN A 56 5.51 -4.96 2.75
C ASN A 56 7.03 -5.17 2.80
N ALA A 57 7.80 -4.10 3.05
CA ALA A 57 9.24 -4.18 3.17
C ALA A 57 9.64 -5.07 4.35
N LEU A 58 8.94 -4.96 5.49
CA LEU A 58 9.20 -5.80 6.65
C LEU A 58 8.86 -7.26 6.38
N ILE A 59 7.77 -7.52 5.67
CA ILE A 59 7.39 -8.88 5.27
C ILE A 59 8.45 -9.48 4.33
N GLU A 60 8.88 -8.70 3.34
CA GLU A 60 9.91 -9.14 2.40
C GLU A 60 11.22 -9.47 3.11
N LYS A 61 11.59 -8.65 4.08
CA LYS A 61 12.78 -8.89 4.89
C LYS A 61 12.66 -10.21 5.65
N GLU A 62 11.50 -10.46 6.25
CA GLU A 62 11.26 -11.69 7.01
C GLU A 62 11.26 -12.91 6.09
N LEU A 63 10.79 -12.78 4.87
CA LEU A 63 10.80 -13.85 3.88
C LEU A 63 12.18 -14.07 3.26
N GLY A 64 13.10 -13.13 3.46
CA GLY A 64 14.42 -13.19 2.85
C GLY A 64 14.43 -12.75 1.39
N ILE A 65 13.44 -12.00 0.98
CA ILE A 65 13.35 -11.44 -0.37
C ILE A 65 14.08 -10.11 -0.39
N HIS A 66 15.04 -9.96 -1.27
CA HIS A 66 15.76 -8.70 -1.45
C HIS A 66 15.38 -8.09 -2.79
N SER A 67 14.98 -6.84 -2.77
CA SER A 67 14.67 -6.09 -3.98
C SER A 67 15.92 -5.37 -4.50
#